data_3bd60c60e9f8642476a8ebeb162b18d2
#
_entry.id   3bd60c60e9f8642476a8ebeb162b18d2
#
_cell.length_a   1.000
_cell.length_b   1.000
_cell.length_c   1.000
_cell.angle_alpha   90.00
_cell.angle_beta   90.00
_cell.angle_gamma   90.00
#
_symmetry.space_group_name_H-M   'P 1'
#
loop_
_entity.id
_entity.type
_entity.pdbx_description
1 polymer ?
#
loop_
_entity_poly.entity_id
_entity_poly.type
_entity_poly.pdbx_seq_one_letter_code
_entity_poly.pdbx_strand_id
1 'polypeptide(L)'
;MPYGTPPLARQPEHGPFNRFLATLPPHDFSLLAPHLRTIPLERGAMLHDVGEGIEHVYFPHSGMISLVAVMQNGATVETATIGRAGVIGASAGLGARSTIAQAIVQLPGTAARISASQFQAAAAQSQALRDLIVRYNDVLLAQVQQSVACNALHGLEARLCRWLLQTHDCIDGTVILLTQEVLGQMLGVRRTTVTIAARLLQSAGLIRYRRGHIQVLDRAALEDISCECYSVIQQNADKVLPGRPSLLGPHLSCSGRPDEVIE
;
A
#
# COMPACT_ATOMS: atom_id res chain seq x y z
N MET A 1 37.39 22.07 -16.48
CA MET A 1 35.93 22.27 -16.43
C MET A 1 35.44 21.60 -15.16
N PRO A 2 35.00 22.32 -14.11
CA PRO A 2 34.51 21.68 -12.90
C PRO A 2 33.07 21.24 -13.11
N TYR A 3 32.77 20.00 -12.80
CA TYR A 3 31.42 19.44 -12.78
C TYR A 3 30.60 20.14 -11.69
N GLY A 4 29.59 20.88 -12.10
CA GLY A 4 28.63 21.53 -11.21
C GLY A 4 27.82 20.48 -10.44
N THR A 5 27.75 20.64 -9.12
CA THR A 5 26.87 19.89 -8.23
C THR A 5 25.43 20.06 -8.69
N PRO A 6 24.64 18.96 -8.85
CA PRO A 6 23.24 19.09 -9.19
C PRO A 6 22.50 19.82 -8.07
N PRO A 7 21.50 20.68 -8.41
CA PRO A 7 20.77 21.44 -7.41
C PRO A 7 19.98 20.50 -6.51
N LEU A 8 20.06 20.75 -5.19
CA LEU A 8 19.23 20.11 -4.17
C LEU A 8 17.75 20.23 -4.59
N ALA A 9 17.07 19.10 -4.72
CA ALA A 9 15.66 19.04 -5.05
C ALA A 9 14.88 19.93 -4.07
N ARG A 10 14.13 20.89 -4.60
CA ARG A 10 13.21 21.72 -3.84
C ARG A 10 12.25 20.82 -3.09
N GLN A 11 12.10 21.05 -1.79
CA GLN A 11 11.03 20.42 -1.01
C GLN A 11 9.69 20.84 -1.63
N PRO A 12 8.76 19.92 -1.88
CA PRO A 12 7.46 20.29 -2.42
C PRO A 12 6.68 21.11 -1.40
N GLU A 13 6.09 22.21 -1.85
CA GLU A 13 5.26 23.16 -1.08
C GLU A 13 3.92 22.56 -0.61
N HIS A 14 3.69 21.27 -0.82
CA HIS A 14 2.49 20.55 -0.42
C HIS A 14 2.80 19.61 0.76
N GLY A 15 1.84 19.51 1.71
CA GLY A 15 1.94 18.68 2.91
C GLY A 15 2.35 17.23 2.63
N PRO A 16 2.51 16.39 3.66
CA PRO A 16 3.09 15.06 3.51
C PRO A 16 2.25 14.19 2.55
N PHE A 17 2.89 13.64 1.51
CA PHE A 17 2.26 12.74 0.52
C PHE A 17 1.80 11.41 1.12
N ASN A 18 2.25 11.07 2.33
CA ASN A 18 1.85 9.86 3.04
C ASN A 18 0.67 10.16 3.97
N ARG A 19 -0.42 9.36 3.89
CA ARG A 19 -1.66 9.58 4.64
C ARG A 19 -1.49 9.45 6.15
N PHE A 20 -0.61 8.54 6.62
CA PHE A 20 -0.30 8.42 8.05
C PHE A 20 0.29 9.73 8.59
N LEU A 21 1.29 10.29 7.90
CA LEU A 21 1.89 11.57 8.27
C LEU A 21 0.90 12.74 8.18
N ALA A 22 0.04 12.73 7.16
CA ALA A 22 -0.99 13.77 6.96
C ALA A 22 -2.10 13.74 8.02
N THR A 23 -2.29 12.63 8.73
CA THR A 23 -3.27 12.49 9.81
C THR A 23 -2.79 13.14 11.13
N LEU A 24 -1.47 13.35 11.27
CA LEU A 24 -0.93 13.95 12.47
C LEU A 24 -1.28 15.44 12.56
N PRO A 25 -1.64 15.94 13.77
CA PRO A 25 -1.71 17.38 14.01
C PRO A 25 -0.38 18.06 13.65
N PRO A 26 -0.40 19.33 13.17
CA PRO A 26 0.82 20.03 12.75
C PRO A 26 1.91 20.09 13.81
N HIS A 27 1.54 20.25 15.09
CA HIS A 27 2.49 20.25 16.20
C HIS A 27 3.22 18.90 16.30
N ASP A 28 2.48 17.78 16.24
CA ASP A 28 3.04 16.44 16.37
C ASP A 28 3.87 16.07 15.14
N PHE A 29 3.42 16.46 13.94
CA PHE A 29 4.21 16.30 12.70
C PHE A 29 5.54 17.04 12.77
N SER A 30 5.60 18.21 13.43
CA SER A 30 6.83 18.98 13.58
C SER A 30 7.94 18.27 14.36
N LEU A 31 7.58 17.25 15.20
CA LEU A 31 8.56 16.40 15.89
C LEU A 31 9.26 15.41 14.94
N LEU A 32 8.62 15.06 13.82
CA LEU A 32 9.15 14.13 12.82
C LEU A 32 9.84 14.85 11.67
N ALA A 33 9.26 15.95 11.21
CA ALA A 33 9.63 16.65 9.98
C ALA A 33 11.15 16.93 9.82
N PRO A 34 11.90 17.40 10.84
CA PRO A 34 13.33 17.67 10.71
C PRO A 34 14.19 16.41 10.47
N HIS A 35 13.66 15.24 10.80
CA HIS A 35 14.34 13.96 10.74
C HIS A 35 13.94 13.12 9.53
N LEU A 36 12.87 13.50 8.82
CA LEU A 36 12.42 12.82 7.62
C LEU A 36 13.39 13.08 6.45
N ARG A 37 13.73 12.01 5.72
CA ARG A 37 14.55 12.07 4.51
C ARG A 37 13.84 11.30 3.41
N THR A 38 13.61 11.93 2.27
CA THR A 38 13.06 11.26 1.08
C THR A 38 14.13 10.38 0.46
N ILE A 39 13.79 9.12 0.24
CA ILE A 39 14.65 8.12 -0.40
C ILE A 39 13.93 7.45 -1.56
N PRO A 40 14.64 6.95 -2.58
CA PRO A 40 14.07 6.06 -3.58
C PRO A 40 13.76 4.70 -2.94
N LEU A 41 12.68 4.08 -3.42
CA LEU A 41 12.34 2.69 -3.18
C LEU A 41 12.69 1.91 -4.44
N GLU A 42 13.75 1.13 -4.40
CA GLU A 42 14.17 0.30 -5.52
C GLU A 42 13.46 -1.04 -5.49
N ARG A 43 13.03 -1.54 -6.64
CA ARG A 43 12.34 -2.84 -6.75
C ARG A 43 13.21 -3.97 -6.22
N GLY A 44 12.63 -4.83 -5.37
CA GLY A 44 13.31 -5.95 -4.75
C GLY A 44 14.15 -5.57 -3.52
N ALA A 45 14.24 -4.28 -3.18
CA ALA A 45 14.91 -3.87 -1.96
C ALA A 45 14.16 -4.42 -0.74
N MET A 46 14.90 -5.06 0.17
CA MET A 46 14.42 -5.52 1.46
C MET A 46 14.61 -4.38 2.47
N LEU A 47 13.49 -3.89 3.00
CA LEU A 47 13.50 -2.81 3.98
C LEU A 47 13.62 -3.34 5.40
N HIS A 48 13.02 -4.50 5.65
CA HIS A 48 13.10 -5.23 6.92
C HIS A 48 13.15 -6.73 6.65
N ASP A 49 13.92 -7.48 7.43
CA ASP A 49 13.91 -8.93 7.42
C ASP A 49 13.46 -9.50 8.77
N VAL A 50 12.95 -10.74 8.77
CA VAL A 50 12.38 -11.38 9.96
C VAL A 50 13.45 -11.53 11.05
N GLY A 51 13.14 -11.06 12.25
CA GLY A 51 14.01 -11.13 13.41
C GLY A 51 15.10 -10.05 13.46
N GLU A 52 15.30 -9.28 12.40
CA GLU A 52 16.25 -8.17 12.38
C GLU A 52 15.75 -6.97 13.20
N GLY A 53 16.69 -6.16 13.65
CA GLY A 53 16.39 -4.91 14.35
C GLY A 53 15.70 -3.88 13.45
N ILE A 54 14.72 -3.17 13.98
CA ILE A 54 14.08 -2.07 13.25
C ILE A 54 15.01 -0.85 13.32
N GLU A 55 15.80 -0.63 12.27
CA GLU A 55 16.67 0.52 12.17
C GLU A 55 15.96 1.78 11.69
N HIS A 56 14.99 1.61 10.78
CA HIS A 56 14.29 2.70 10.13
C HIS A 56 12.78 2.46 10.05
N VAL A 57 12.04 3.56 10.04
CA VAL A 57 10.61 3.61 9.73
C VAL A 57 10.42 4.29 8.37
N TYR A 58 9.55 3.73 7.53
CA TYR A 58 9.35 4.21 6.15
C TYR A 58 7.89 4.58 5.92
N PHE A 59 7.68 5.74 5.31
CA PHE A 59 6.38 6.30 4.93
C PHE A 59 6.32 6.44 3.41
N PRO A 60 5.76 5.48 2.68
CA PRO A 60 5.71 5.54 1.21
C PRO A 60 4.93 6.74 0.70
N HIS A 61 5.49 7.43 -0.29
CA HIS A 61 4.81 8.49 -1.05
C HIS A 61 4.23 7.91 -2.33
N SER A 62 4.94 6.98 -2.94
CA SER A 62 4.55 6.22 -4.13
C SER A 62 5.22 4.85 -4.11
N GLY A 63 4.79 3.96 -5.01
CA GLY A 63 5.27 2.59 -5.04
C GLY A 63 4.56 1.71 -4.03
N MET A 64 4.96 0.43 -3.97
CA MET A 64 4.29 -0.59 -3.17
C MET A 64 5.30 -1.48 -2.45
N ILE A 65 5.07 -1.72 -1.17
CA ILE A 65 5.84 -2.62 -0.32
C ILE A 65 4.91 -3.74 0.11
N SER A 66 5.35 -5.00 -0.03
CA SER A 66 4.65 -6.17 0.48
C SER A 66 5.23 -6.60 1.82
N LEU A 67 4.34 -6.85 2.79
CA LEU A 67 4.68 -7.67 3.95
C LEU A 67 4.49 -9.13 3.58
N VAL A 68 5.54 -9.92 3.76
CA VAL A 68 5.59 -11.32 3.28
C VAL A 68 5.84 -12.25 4.45
N ALA A 69 5.08 -13.34 4.50
CA ALA A 69 5.41 -14.48 5.32
C ALA A 69 6.33 -15.43 4.55
N VAL A 70 7.40 -15.86 5.17
CA VAL A 70 8.40 -16.76 4.58
C VAL A 70 8.32 -18.11 5.29
N MET A 71 8.10 -19.17 4.52
CA MET A 71 8.03 -20.54 5.03
C MET A 71 9.44 -21.17 5.08
N GLN A 72 9.61 -22.22 5.90
CA GLN A 72 10.89 -22.93 6.02
C GLN A 72 11.45 -23.48 4.69
N ASN A 73 10.58 -23.80 3.74
CA ASN A 73 10.96 -24.26 2.40
C ASN A 73 11.28 -23.13 1.42
N GLY A 74 11.30 -21.87 1.90
CA GLY A 74 11.54 -20.68 1.08
C GLY A 74 10.31 -20.18 0.33
N ALA A 75 9.15 -20.83 0.42
CA ALA A 75 7.92 -20.32 -0.18
C ALA A 75 7.49 -19.04 0.55
N THR A 76 6.99 -18.08 -0.23
CA THR A 76 6.55 -16.78 0.29
C THR A 76 5.12 -16.49 -0.14
N VAL A 77 4.39 -15.79 0.71
CA VAL A 77 3.05 -15.28 0.40
C VAL A 77 2.89 -13.88 0.99
N GLU A 78 2.25 -12.98 0.24
CA GLU A 78 1.93 -11.66 0.74
C GLU A 78 0.83 -11.73 1.79
N THR A 79 1.06 -11.07 2.92
CA THR A 79 0.09 -10.94 4.02
C THR A 79 -0.57 -9.57 4.04
N ALA A 80 0.16 -8.52 3.63
CA ALA A 80 -0.36 -7.17 3.51
C ALA A 80 0.36 -6.36 2.44
N THR A 81 -0.35 -5.43 1.82
CA THR A 81 0.14 -4.46 0.85
C THR A 81 0.23 -3.08 1.50
N ILE A 82 1.39 -2.45 1.46
CA ILE A 82 1.65 -1.13 2.04
C ILE A 82 1.99 -0.13 0.94
N GLY A 83 1.17 0.87 0.79
CA GLY A 83 1.35 2.00 -0.12
C GLY A 83 1.34 3.33 0.63
N ARG A 84 0.94 4.40 -0.06
CA ARG A 84 0.90 5.78 0.47
C ARG A 84 -0.02 5.99 1.70
N ALA A 85 -0.87 5.02 2.02
CA ALA A 85 -1.70 5.06 3.23
C ALA A 85 -1.04 4.37 4.43
N GLY A 86 0.13 3.74 4.26
CA GLY A 86 0.71 2.92 5.30
C GLY A 86 2.08 3.39 5.77
N VAL A 87 2.64 2.63 6.70
CA VAL A 87 3.96 2.83 7.28
C VAL A 87 4.61 1.48 7.58
N ILE A 88 5.90 1.35 7.29
CA ILE A 88 6.70 0.17 7.64
C ILE A 88 7.49 0.49 8.91
N GLY A 89 7.46 -0.43 9.89
CA GLY A 89 8.20 -0.27 11.14
C GLY A 89 7.53 0.62 12.19
N ALA A 90 6.22 0.91 12.06
CA ALA A 90 5.48 1.77 12.99
C ALA A 90 5.60 1.32 14.45
N SER A 91 5.67 0.03 14.72
CA SER A 91 5.80 -0.56 16.05
C SER A 91 7.06 -0.12 16.81
N ALA A 92 8.10 0.38 16.11
CA ALA A 92 9.29 0.97 16.74
C ALA A 92 8.93 2.17 17.64
N GLY A 93 7.91 2.96 17.27
CA GLY A 93 7.41 4.07 18.09
C GLY A 93 6.80 3.62 19.43
N LEU A 94 6.38 2.36 19.55
CA LEU A 94 5.89 1.74 20.77
C LEU A 94 6.93 0.87 21.47
N GLY A 95 8.19 0.91 21.01
CA GLY A 95 9.31 0.20 21.65
C GLY A 95 9.60 -1.20 21.08
N ALA A 96 8.97 -1.60 19.97
CA ALA A 96 9.38 -2.83 19.27
C ALA A 96 10.80 -2.68 18.75
N ARG A 97 11.62 -3.73 18.95
CA ARG A 97 13.04 -3.72 18.57
C ARG A 97 13.34 -4.54 17.32
N SER A 98 12.51 -5.51 17.03
CA SER A 98 12.68 -6.40 15.86
C SER A 98 11.41 -6.55 15.06
N THR A 99 11.56 -6.95 13.82
CA THR A 99 10.43 -7.21 12.91
C THR A 99 9.99 -8.68 12.97
N ILE A 100 8.69 -8.91 12.73
CA ILE A 100 8.11 -10.26 12.64
C ILE A 100 7.73 -10.64 11.20
N ALA A 101 7.87 -9.72 10.26
CA ALA A 101 7.53 -9.91 8.85
C ALA A 101 8.62 -9.30 7.97
N GLN A 102 8.83 -9.91 6.82
CA GLN A 102 9.71 -9.37 5.79
C GLN A 102 8.98 -8.26 5.02
N ALA A 103 9.63 -7.13 4.81
CA ALA A 103 9.11 -6.01 4.03
C ALA A 103 9.93 -5.80 2.75
N ILE A 104 9.32 -6.08 1.58
CA ILE A 104 10.00 -6.04 0.27
C ILE A 104 9.31 -5.03 -0.65
N VAL A 105 10.10 -4.19 -1.31
CA VAL A 105 9.60 -3.27 -2.34
C VAL A 105 9.21 -4.06 -3.59
N GLN A 106 7.92 -4.07 -3.92
CA GLN A 106 7.40 -4.72 -5.14
C GLN A 106 7.36 -3.76 -6.32
N LEU A 107 6.92 -2.53 -6.09
CA LEU A 107 6.92 -1.49 -7.11
C LEU A 107 7.80 -0.33 -6.66
N PRO A 108 8.67 0.16 -7.56
CA PRO A 108 9.55 1.28 -7.25
C PRO A 108 8.75 2.55 -7.00
N GLY A 109 9.33 3.44 -6.22
CA GLY A 109 8.72 4.72 -5.86
C GLY A 109 9.62 5.54 -4.94
N THR A 110 9.01 6.27 -4.04
CA THR A 110 9.72 7.06 -3.02
C THR A 110 9.06 6.91 -1.65
N ALA A 111 9.84 7.10 -0.59
CA ALA A 111 9.34 7.14 0.78
C ALA A 111 10.07 8.20 1.60
N ALA A 112 9.41 8.78 2.59
CA ALA A 112 10.10 9.41 3.69
C ALA A 112 10.62 8.32 4.63
N ARG A 113 11.85 8.48 5.12
CA ARG A 113 12.51 7.58 6.06
C ARG A 113 12.97 8.36 7.29
N ILE A 114 12.82 7.75 8.46
CA ILE A 114 13.34 8.24 9.74
C ILE A 114 14.03 7.09 10.48
N SER A 115 15.04 7.36 11.32
CA SER A 115 15.58 6.31 12.19
C SER A 115 14.57 5.88 13.25
N ALA A 116 14.56 4.59 13.61
CA ALA A 116 13.67 4.06 14.63
C ALA A 116 13.82 4.80 15.98
N SER A 117 15.05 5.18 16.35
CA SER A 117 15.32 5.93 17.58
C SER A 117 14.70 7.32 17.58
N GLN A 118 14.80 8.06 16.48
CA GLN A 118 14.17 9.38 16.34
C GLN A 118 12.64 9.28 16.31
N PHE A 119 12.11 8.26 15.64
CA PHE A 119 10.66 7.99 15.61
C PHE A 119 10.14 7.64 17.02
N GLN A 120 10.86 6.81 17.76
CA GLN A 120 10.52 6.47 19.15
C GLN A 120 10.59 7.70 20.07
N ALA A 121 11.62 8.55 19.91
CA ALA A 121 11.74 9.78 20.68
C ALA A 121 10.59 10.76 20.43
N ALA A 122 10.14 10.88 19.18
CA ALA A 122 8.96 11.68 18.82
C ALA A 122 7.68 11.07 19.43
N ALA A 123 7.50 9.74 19.32
CA ALA A 123 6.35 9.05 19.91
C ALA A 123 6.31 9.19 21.45
N ALA A 124 7.45 9.24 22.11
CA ALA A 124 7.51 9.49 23.55
C ALA A 124 6.95 10.88 23.95
N GLN A 125 7.05 11.86 23.05
CA GLN A 125 6.60 13.25 23.26
C GLN A 125 5.18 13.52 22.75
N SER A 126 4.61 12.63 21.91
CA SER A 126 3.31 12.83 21.27
C SER A 126 2.34 11.68 21.59
N GLN A 127 1.29 11.97 22.35
CA GLN A 127 0.21 11.02 22.57
C GLN A 127 -0.55 10.74 21.27
N ALA A 128 -0.80 11.78 20.46
CA ALA A 128 -1.49 11.64 19.18
C ALA A 128 -0.75 10.69 18.22
N LEU A 129 0.58 10.76 18.20
CA LEU A 129 1.39 9.83 17.39
C LEU A 129 1.29 8.38 17.92
N ARG A 130 1.36 8.18 19.25
CA ARG A 130 1.19 6.83 19.85
C ARG A 130 -0.19 6.25 19.53
N ASP A 131 -1.24 7.03 19.70
CA ASP A 131 -2.62 6.60 19.42
C ASP A 131 -2.81 6.28 17.92
N LEU A 132 -2.17 7.06 17.04
CA LEU A 132 -2.23 6.81 15.61
C LEU A 132 -1.48 5.51 15.24
N ILE A 133 -0.32 5.24 15.86
CA ILE A 133 0.42 3.98 15.67
C ILE A 133 -0.43 2.77 16.10
N VAL A 134 -1.10 2.85 17.25
CA VAL A 134 -1.97 1.77 17.74
C VAL A 134 -3.09 1.52 16.74
N ARG A 135 -3.84 2.55 16.36
CA ARG A 135 -4.95 2.43 15.38
C ARG A 135 -4.49 1.94 14.02
N TYR A 136 -3.29 2.35 13.57
CA TYR A 136 -2.72 1.85 12.33
C TYR A 136 -2.36 0.36 12.41
N ASN A 137 -1.82 -0.11 13.53
CA ASN A 137 -1.54 -1.53 13.74
C ASN A 137 -2.83 -2.37 13.72
N ASP A 138 -3.95 -1.85 14.25
CA ASP A 138 -5.26 -2.50 14.16
C ASP A 138 -5.74 -2.60 12.70
N VAL A 139 -5.56 -1.54 11.90
CA VAL A 139 -5.86 -1.56 10.46
C VAL A 139 -5.00 -2.59 9.72
N LEU A 140 -3.71 -2.63 10.03
CA LEU A 140 -2.79 -3.60 9.43
C LEU A 140 -3.17 -5.05 9.81
N LEU A 141 -3.50 -5.29 11.07
CA LEU A 141 -3.99 -6.59 11.54
C LEU A 141 -5.28 -6.99 10.81
N ALA A 142 -6.24 -6.06 10.70
CA ALA A 142 -7.48 -6.30 9.96
C ALA A 142 -7.22 -6.64 8.48
N GLN A 143 -6.26 -5.98 7.83
CA GLN A 143 -5.85 -6.30 6.45
C GLN A 143 -5.25 -7.71 6.35
N VAL A 144 -4.39 -8.12 7.30
CA VAL A 144 -3.82 -9.47 7.36
C VAL A 144 -4.91 -10.52 7.55
N GLN A 145 -5.83 -10.31 8.49
CA GLN A 145 -6.97 -11.21 8.73
C GLN A 145 -7.85 -11.33 7.48
N GLN A 146 -8.15 -10.21 6.81
CA GLN A 146 -8.92 -10.21 5.57
C GLN A 146 -8.17 -10.94 4.44
N SER A 147 -6.85 -10.83 4.38
CA SER A 147 -6.03 -11.55 3.40
C SER A 147 -6.05 -13.06 3.64
N VAL A 148 -6.03 -13.52 4.90
CA VAL A 148 -6.18 -14.92 5.26
C VAL A 148 -7.54 -15.47 4.82
N ALA A 149 -8.63 -14.78 5.17
CA ALA A 149 -9.98 -15.16 4.77
C ALA A 149 -10.14 -15.17 3.23
N CYS A 150 -9.62 -14.15 2.57
CA CYS A 150 -9.64 -14.03 1.12
C CYS A 150 -8.90 -15.19 0.44
N ASN A 151 -7.73 -15.57 0.95
CA ASN A 151 -6.94 -16.68 0.40
C ASN A 151 -7.63 -18.05 0.59
N ALA A 152 -8.43 -18.21 1.65
CA ALA A 152 -9.13 -19.46 1.94
C ALA A 152 -10.47 -19.59 1.20
N LEU A 153 -11.18 -18.49 0.96
CA LEU A 153 -12.59 -18.52 0.57
C LEU A 153 -12.85 -18.03 -0.86
N HIS A 154 -11.96 -17.23 -1.46
CA HIS A 154 -12.22 -16.62 -2.77
C HIS A 154 -11.40 -17.27 -3.89
N GLY A 155 -12.01 -17.35 -5.08
CA GLY A 155 -11.35 -17.79 -6.31
C GLY A 155 -10.21 -16.87 -6.73
N LEU A 156 -9.29 -17.42 -7.53
CA LEU A 156 -8.07 -16.70 -7.91
C LEU A 156 -8.36 -15.43 -8.72
N GLU A 157 -9.36 -15.44 -9.59
CA GLU A 157 -9.70 -14.30 -10.45
C GLU A 157 -10.11 -13.10 -9.59
N ALA A 158 -11.00 -13.28 -8.61
CA ALA A 158 -11.43 -12.22 -7.69
C ALA A 158 -10.27 -11.72 -6.81
N ARG A 159 -9.40 -12.61 -6.35
CA ARG A 159 -8.18 -12.28 -5.59
C ARG A 159 -7.18 -11.50 -6.44
N LEU A 160 -7.00 -11.86 -7.71
CA LEU A 160 -6.15 -11.15 -8.65
C LEU A 160 -6.69 -9.74 -8.92
N CYS A 161 -8.01 -9.58 -9.13
CA CYS A 161 -8.63 -8.27 -9.29
C CYS A 161 -8.43 -7.40 -8.05
N ARG A 162 -8.69 -7.92 -6.83
CA ARG A 162 -8.42 -7.24 -5.58
C ARG A 162 -6.97 -6.76 -5.50
N TRP A 163 -6.02 -7.64 -5.79
CA TRP A 163 -4.59 -7.33 -5.71
C TRP A 163 -4.17 -6.27 -6.74
N LEU A 164 -4.66 -6.36 -7.97
CA LEU A 164 -4.42 -5.35 -9.01
C LEU A 164 -4.99 -3.97 -8.62
N LEU A 165 -6.17 -3.93 -8.02
CA LEU A 165 -6.79 -2.69 -7.53
C LEU A 165 -5.97 -2.06 -6.40
N GLN A 166 -5.56 -2.85 -5.38
CA GLN A 166 -4.71 -2.36 -4.30
C GLN A 166 -3.37 -1.83 -4.82
N THR A 167 -2.79 -2.52 -5.81
CA THR A 167 -1.55 -2.12 -6.46
C THR A 167 -1.74 -0.82 -7.25
N HIS A 168 -2.82 -0.71 -7.99
CA HIS A 168 -3.17 0.47 -8.77
C HIS A 168 -3.39 1.71 -7.88
N ASP A 169 -3.90 1.52 -6.65
CA ASP A 169 -4.04 2.60 -5.65
C ASP A 169 -2.67 3.14 -5.15
N CYS A 170 -1.60 2.36 -5.31
CA CYS A 170 -0.25 2.71 -4.83
C CYS A 170 0.61 3.44 -5.87
N ILE A 171 0.19 3.47 -7.14
CA ILE A 171 0.95 4.05 -8.24
C ILE A 171 0.27 5.29 -8.83
N ASP A 172 1.07 6.11 -9.50
CA ASP A 172 0.58 7.19 -10.32
C ASP A 172 0.55 6.71 -11.78
N GLY A 173 -0.66 6.48 -12.32
CA GLY A 173 -0.85 5.96 -13.67
C GLY A 173 -1.54 4.57 -13.72
N THR A 174 -1.64 4.02 -14.92
CA THR A 174 -2.44 2.80 -15.19
C THR A 174 -1.60 1.55 -15.43
N VAL A 175 -0.25 1.65 -15.42
CA VAL A 175 0.65 0.55 -15.77
C VAL A 175 1.38 0.04 -14.54
N ILE A 176 1.18 -1.23 -14.24
CA ILE A 176 1.82 -1.96 -13.15
C ILE A 176 2.97 -2.81 -13.72
N LEU A 177 4.18 -2.59 -13.21
CA LEU A 177 5.39 -3.31 -13.67
C LEU A 177 5.61 -4.58 -12.85
N LEU A 178 4.95 -5.69 -13.21
CA LEU A 178 5.03 -6.96 -12.48
C LEU A 178 5.01 -8.18 -13.42
N THR A 179 5.84 -9.17 -13.06
CA THR A 179 5.88 -10.46 -13.76
C THR A 179 4.84 -11.44 -13.18
N GLN A 180 4.45 -12.44 -13.96
CA GLN A 180 3.57 -13.53 -13.49
C GLN A 180 4.21 -14.34 -12.37
N GLU A 181 5.53 -14.38 -12.30
CA GLU A 181 6.29 -15.04 -11.23
C GLU A 181 6.01 -14.35 -9.90
N VAL A 182 6.22 -13.02 -9.84
CA VAL A 182 5.94 -12.21 -8.64
C VAL A 182 4.46 -12.28 -8.26
N LEU A 183 3.54 -12.19 -9.23
CA LEU A 183 2.11 -12.36 -8.95
C LEU A 183 1.80 -13.74 -8.34
N GLY A 184 2.44 -14.80 -8.85
CA GLY A 184 2.27 -16.15 -8.29
C GLY A 184 2.74 -16.23 -6.84
N GLN A 185 3.89 -15.65 -6.53
CA GLN A 185 4.41 -15.57 -5.16
C GLN A 185 3.45 -14.78 -4.23
N MET A 186 3.01 -13.58 -4.66
CA MET A 186 2.12 -12.75 -3.85
C MET A 186 0.76 -13.41 -3.61
N LEU A 187 0.22 -14.10 -4.61
CA LEU A 187 -1.08 -14.79 -4.50
C LEU A 187 -0.97 -16.22 -3.93
N GLY A 188 0.24 -16.72 -3.66
CA GLY A 188 0.45 -18.07 -3.15
C GLY A 188 0.05 -19.17 -4.13
N VAL A 189 0.21 -18.95 -5.45
CA VAL A 189 -0.19 -19.89 -6.50
C VAL A 189 0.93 -20.08 -7.53
N ARG A 190 0.83 -21.13 -8.36
CA ARG A 190 1.79 -21.37 -9.44
C ARG A 190 1.65 -20.30 -10.52
N ARG A 191 2.77 -19.89 -11.14
CA ARG A 191 2.81 -18.96 -12.28
C ARG A 191 1.82 -19.34 -13.40
N THR A 192 1.69 -20.64 -13.71
CA THR A 192 0.75 -21.12 -14.74
C THR A 192 -0.69 -20.79 -14.41
N THR A 193 -1.08 -20.87 -13.14
CA THR A 193 -2.42 -20.54 -12.67
C THR A 193 -2.70 -19.04 -12.80
N VAL A 194 -1.72 -18.19 -12.46
CA VAL A 194 -1.80 -16.74 -12.72
C VAL A 194 -1.95 -16.45 -14.21
N THR A 195 -1.23 -17.17 -15.08
CA THR A 195 -1.32 -17.00 -16.55
C THR A 195 -2.75 -17.21 -17.03
N ILE A 196 -3.45 -18.23 -16.52
CA ILE A 196 -4.83 -18.53 -16.91
C ILE A 196 -5.77 -17.40 -16.45
N ALA A 197 -5.71 -17.01 -15.18
CA ALA A 197 -6.54 -15.93 -14.64
C ALA A 197 -6.29 -14.59 -15.37
N ALA A 198 -5.04 -14.21 -15.60
CA ALA A 198 -4.69 -13.00 -16.33
C ALA A 198 -5.21 -13.01 -17.79
N ARG A 199 -5.21 -14.18 -18.46
CA ARG A 199 -5.78 -14.30 -19.80
C ARG A 199 -7.31 -14.10 -19.78
N LEU A 200 -8.01 -14.62 -18.79
CA LEU A 200 -9.45 -14.41 -18.64
C LEU A 200 -9.77 -12.91 -18.50
N LEU A 201 -9.07 -12.21 -17.59
CA LEU A 201 -9.24 -10.77 -17.40
C LEU A 201 -8.90 -9.98 -18.69
N GLN A 202 -7.87 -10.41 -19.42
CA GLN A 202 -7.51 -9.78 -20.69
C GLN A 202 -8.54 -10.03 -21.78
N SER A 203 -9.09 -11.25 -21.89
CA SER A 203 -10.17 -11.58 -22.86
C SER A 203 -11.45 -10.82 -22.56
N ALA A 204 -11.72 -10.52 -21.29
CA ALA A 204 -12.82 -9.67 -20.86
C ALA A 204 -12.55 -8.16 -21.06
N GLY A 205 -11.36 -7.76 -21.56
CA GLY A 205 -11.02 -6.37 -21.81
C GLY A 205 -10.67 -5.55 -20.57
N LEU A 206 -10.50 -6.17 -19.41
CA LEU A 206 -10.29 -5.48 -18.13
C LEU A 206 -8.85 -5.01 -17.95
N ILE A 207 -7.91 -5.81 -18.45
CA ILE A 207 -6.48 -5.52 -18.40
C ILE A 207 -5.83 -5.79 -19.77
N ARG A 208 -4.67 -5.20 -19.96
CA ARG A 208 -3.73 -5.59 -21.01
C ARG A 208 -2.44 -6.06 -20.34
N TYR A 209 -2.06 -7.32 -20.59
CA TYR A 209 -0.85 -7.87 -20.03
C TYR A 209 0.16 -8.20 -21.15
N ARG A 210 1.34 -7.55 -21.11
CA ARG A 210 2.40 -7.78 -22.08
C ARG A 210 3.78 -7.63 -21.44
N ARG A 211 4.60 -8.69 -21.48
CA ARG A 211 6.02 -8.67 -21.08
C ARG A 211 6.29 -8.04 -19.69
N GLY A 212 5.53 -8.44 -18.68
CA GLY A 212 5.71 -7.91 -17.32
C GLY A 212 5.09 -6.53 -17.08
N HIS A 213 4.28 -6.03 -18.01
CA HIS A 213 3.50 -4.81 -17.87
C HIS A 213 2.02 -5.17 -17.83
N ILE A 214 1.33 -4.79 -16.79
CA ILE A 214 -0.12 -4.93 -16.65
C ILE A 214 -0.71 -3.54 -16.71
N GLN A 215 -1.51 -3.27 -17.72
CA GLN A 215 -2.28 -2.03 -17.83
C GLN A 215 -3.71 -2.30 -17.42
N VAL A 216 -4.23 -1.56 -16.45
CA VAL A 216 -5.65 -1.54 -16.09
C VAL A 216 -6.38 -0.75 -17.17
N LEU A 217 -7.33 -1.38 -17.86
CA LEU A 217 -8.13 -0.78 -18.94
C LEU A 217 -9.48 -0.31 -18.41
N ASP A 218 -10.14 -1.15 -17.60
CA ASP A 218 -11.42 -0.85 -16.97
C ASP A 218 -11.34 -1.15 -15.47
N ARG A 219 -11.15 -0.08 -14.69
CA ARG A 219 -11.06 -0.17 -13.24
C ARG A 219 -12.39 -0.52 -12.60
N ALA A 220 -13.50 0.06 -13.10
CA ALA A 220 -14.82 -0.16 -12.53
C ALA A 220 -15.24 -1.63 -12.67
N ALA A 221 -15.05 -2.21 -13.85
CA ALA A 221 -15.31 -3.62 -14.06
C ALA A 221 -14.36 -4.54 -13.26
N LEU A 222 -13.12 -4.13 -12.99
CA LEU A 222 -12.25 -4.87 -12.05
C LEU A 222 -12.78 -4.82 -10.62
N GLU A 223 -13.36 -3.69 -10.18
CA GLU A 223 -14.00 -3.55 -8.87
C GLU A 223 -15.21 -4.47 -8.74
N ASP A 224 -16.04 -4.57 -9.78
CA ASP A 224 -17.22 -5.44 -9.82
C ASP A 224 -16.88 -6.93 -9.74
N ILE A 225 -15.76 -7.36 -10.33
CA ILE A 225 -15.31 -8.77 -10.30
C ILE A 225 -14.49 -9.08 -9.05
N SER A 226 -13.90 -8.06 -8.41
CA SER A 226 -13.11 -8.28 -7.21
C SER A 226 -13.99 -8.81 -6.07
N CYS A 227 -13.36 -9.55 -5.14
CA CYS A 227 -14.06 -9.90 -3.91
C CYS A 227 -14.23 -8.66 -3.02
N GLU A 228 -15.23 -8.71 -2.14
CA GLU A 228 -15.54 -7.67 -1.13
C GLU A 228 -14.33 -7.31 -0.26
N CYS A 229 -13.33 -8.17 -0.21
CA CYS A 229 -12.10 -7.92 0.56
C CYS A 229 -11.40 -6.63 0.14
N TYR A 230 -11.51 -6.20 -1.14
CA TYR A 230 -10.98 -4.93 -1.58
C TYR A 230 -11.63 -3.75 -0.85
N SER A 231 -12.95 -3.68 -0.88
CA SER A 231 -13.70 -2.59 -0.24
C SER A 231 -13.57 -2.61 1.29
N VAL A 232 -13.56 -3.78 1.91
CA VAL A 232 -13.40 -3.96 3.37
C VAL A 232 -12.04 -3.41 3.82
N ILE A 233 -10.95 -3.76 3.14
CA ILE A 233 -9.60 -3.27 3.47
C ILE A 233 -9.54 -1.74 3.32
N GLN A 234 -10.10 -1.19 2.24
CA GLN A 234 -10.13 0.25 2.00
C GLN A 234 -10.92 1.00 3.10
N GLN A 235 -12.12 0.52 3.43
CA GLN A 235 -12.97 1.12 4.45
C GLN A 235 -12.31 1.12 5.83
N ASN A 236 -11.61 0.04 6.20
CA ASN A 236 -10.88 -0.01 7.47
C ASN A 236 -9.72 0.98 7.51
N ALA A 237 -8.98 1.14 6.41
CA ALA A 237 -7.92 2.14 6.31
C ALA A 237 -8.48 3.58 6.38
N ASP A 238 -9.59 3.87 5.71
CA ASP A 238 -10.20 5.20 5.66
C ASP A 238 -10.78 5.66 7.00
N LYS A 239 -11.18 4.74 7.89
CA LYS A 239 -11.61 5.05 9.27
C LYS A 239 -10.49 5.67 10.11
N VAL A 240 -9.24 5.28 9.88
CA VAL A 240 -8.07 5.69 10.68
C VAL A 240 -7.23 6.73 9.95
N LEU A 241 -7.16 6.63 8.63
CA LEU A 241 -6.33 7.45 7.76
C LEU A 241 -7.21 8.19 6.74
N PRO A 242 -7.91 9.25 7.14
CA PRO A 242 -8.77 10.02 6.24
C PRO A 242 -7.95 10.71 5.13
N GLY A 243 -8.61 11.18 4.07
CA GLY A 243 -7.97 11.96 3.02
C GLY A 243 -7.47 11.13 1.84
N ARG A 244 -8.26 10.15 1.39
CA ARG A 244 -8.02 9.50 0.09
C ARG A 244 -8.08 10.55 -1.03
N PRO A 245 -7.04 10.74 -1.87
CA PRO A 245 -7.21 11.55 -3.07
C PRO A 245 -8.30 10.89 -3.92
N SER A 246 -9.36 11.64 -4.23
CA SER A 246 -10.39 11.16 -5.14
C SER A 246 -9.76 10.97 -6.52
N LEU A 247 -9.47 9.73 -6.91
CA LEU A 247 -9.11 9.37 -8.29
C LEU A 247 -10.34 9.38 -9.21
N LEU A 248 -11.54 9.59 -8.62
CA LEU A 248 -12.81 9.75 -9.32
C LEU A 248 -13.15 11.23 -9.29
N GLY A 249 -13.26 11.84 -10.46
CA GLY A 249 -13.93 13.13 -10.62
C GLY A 249 -15.33 13.07 -9.98
N PRO A 250 -15.99 14.23 -9.75
CA PRO A 250 -17.26 14.27 -9.04
C PRO A 250 -18.27 13.36 -9.73
N HIS A 251 -18.62 12.25 -9.08
CA HIS A 251 -19.80 11.48 -9.46
C HIS A 251 -21.01 12.41 -9.35
N LEU A 252 -21.61 12.70 -10.49
CA LEU A 252 -22.92 13.32 -10.58
C LEU A 252 -23.85 12.52 -9.67
N SER A 253 -24.25 13.11 -8.54
CA SER A 253 -25.31 12.60 -7.72
C SER A 253 -26.57 12.52 -8.57
N CYS A 254 -27.00 11.30 -8.91
CA CYS A 254 -28.36 11.07 -9.39
C CYS A 254 -29.32 11.40 -8.24
N SER A 255 -29.76 12.64 -8.19
CA SER A 255 -30.94 13.03 -7.42
C SER A 255 -32.16 12.37 -8.06
N GLY A 256 -32.59 11.24 -7.48
CA GLY A 256 -33.89 10.65 -7.79
C GLY A 256 -34.97 11.67 -7.49
N ARG A 257 -35.79 11.97 -8.46
CA ARG A 257 -37.07 12.68 -8.28
C ARG A 257 -38.01 11.78 -7.47
N PRO A 258 -38.79 12.33 -6.52
CA PRO A 258 -39.85 11.56 -5.87
C PRO A 258 -41.00 11.29 -6.84
N ASP A 259 -41.56 10.10 -6.72
CA ASP A 259 -42.68 9.60 -7.44
C ASP A 259 -43.91 10.54 -7.38
N GLU A 260 -44.45 10.96 -8.52
CA GLU A 260 -45.81 11.43 -8.64
C GLU A 260 -46.73 10.21 -8.57
N VAL A 261 -47.53 10.18 -7.51
CA VAL A 261 -48.71 9.33 -7.39
C VAL A 261 -49.78 9.91 -8.33
N ILE A 262 -50.26 9.13 -9.28
CA ILE A 262 -51.50 9.42 -10.04
C ILE A 262 -52.49 8.34 -9.69
N GLU A 263 -53.72 8.81 -9.40
CA GLU A 263 -54.96 8.09 -9.07
C GLU A 263 -55.34 6.93 -9.99
#